data_a1a2c3228c9e93b397b51cb9cc98481c
#
_entry.id   a1a2c3228c9e93b397b51cb9cc98481c
#
_cell.length_a   1.000
_cell.length_b   1.000
_cell.length_c   1.000
_cell.angle_alpha   90.00
_cell.angle_beta   90.00
_cell.angle_gamma   90.00
#
_symmetry.space_group_name_H-M   'P 1'
#
loop_
_entity.id
_entity.type
_entity.pdbx_description
1 polymer ?
#
loop_
_entity_poly.entity_id
_entity_poly.type
_entity_poly.pdbx_seq_one_letter_code
_entity_poly.pdbx_strand_id
1 'polypeptide(L)'
;MRDILLINPNSSEATTTMMVRIARAELPAEGFRVTGVTASRGPSMIVNEAELGAAGLEVERTWRDGGTAWDGVIISAFGDPGIERVRRTSRVPVVGICEASMLEAAFNGRRFGVATVTPDLVAAIDGRALKLGLEAHYTGVRLTEGDPRALAADPKALDEALAAAVRQCIDEDGAEAVIIGGGPLGQAAINLAGRFGHVPLIAPIPAAVRRLRAQMRQGVGAVSEA
;
A
#
# COMPACT_ATOMS: atom_id res chain seq x y z
N MET A 1 0.92 -19.99 -15.04
CA MET A 1 0.66 -18.55 -14.85
C MET A 1 0.23 -18.39 -13.40
N ARG A 2 0.77 -17.42 -12.66
CA ARG A 2 0.39 -17.16 -11.26
C ARG A 2 -0.64 -16.04 -11.20
N ASP A 3 -1.74 -16.28 -10.52
CA ASP A 3 -2.86 -15.37 -10.43
C ASP A 3 -2.83 -14.60 -9.10
N ILE A 4 -2.70 -13.28 -9.19
CA ILE A 4 -2.66 -12.36 -8.04
C ILE A 4 -3.99 -11.61 -7.97
N LEU A 5 -4.65 -11.70 -6.82
CA LEU A 5 -5.81 -10.89 -6.49
C LEU A 5 -5.36 -9.57 -5.85
N LEU A 6 -5.77 -8.43 -6.42
CA LEU A 6 -5.60 -7.11 -5.83
C LEU A 6 -6.97 -6.62 -5.38
N ILE A 7 -7.17 -6.52 -4.06
CA ILE A 7 -8.42 -6.06 -3.47
C ILE A 7 -8.34 -4.56 -3.19
N ASN A 8 -9.13 -3.76 -3.90
CA ASN A 8 -9.36 -2.36 -3.57
C ASN A 8 -10.60 -2.24 -2.67
N PRO A 9 -10.45 -1.87 -1.40
CA PRO A 9 -11.58 -1.79 -0.47
C PRO A 9 -12.39 -0.50 -0.57
N ASN A 10 -12.03 0.45 -1.44
CA ASN A 10 -12.89 1.58 -1.82
C ASN A 10 -13.70 1.28 -3.09
N SER A 11 -14.74 2.07 -3.38
CA SER A 11 -15.64 1.86 -4.51
C SER A 11 -15.20 2.53 -5.82
N SER A 12 -13.95 2.98 -5.93
CA SER A 12 -13.42 3.63 -7.14
C SER A 12 -12.80 2.61 -8.10
N GLU A 13 -13.48 2.29 -9.19
CA GLU A 13 -12.95 1.44 -10.27
C GLU A 13 -11.74 2.06 -10.96
N ALA A 14 -11.71 3.39 -11.09
CA ALA A 14 -10.58 4.10 -11.66
C ALA A 14 -9.31 3.89 -10.81
N THR A 15 -9.45 3.93 -9.48
CA THR A 15 -8.36 3.63 -8.55
C THR A 15 -7.91 2.18 -8.68
N THR A 16 -8.82 1.21 -8.76
CA THR A 16 -8.48 -0.19 -8.98
C THR A 16 -7.70 -0.38 -10.27
N THR A 17 -8.18 0.19 -11.37
CA THR A 17 -7.53 0.12 -12.69
C THR A 17 -6.11 0.69 -12.65
N MET A 18 -5.93 1.84 -12.02
CA MET A 18 -4.61 2.47 -11.83
C MET A 18 -3.68 1.57 -11.02
N MET A 19 -4.13 1.03 -9.88
CA MET A 19 -3.32 0.17 -9.02
C MET A 19 -2.94 -1.14 -9.71
N VAL A 20 -3.86 -1.76 -10.47
CA VAL A 20 -3.56 -2.96 -11.28
C VAL A 20 -2.51 -2.66 -12.34
N ARG A 21 -2.60 -1.51 -13.03
CA ARG A 21 -1.60 -1.10 -14.01
C ARG A 21 -0.21 -0.96 -13.37
N ILE A 22 -0.13 -0.32 -12.21
CA ILE A 22 1.12 -0.17 -11.45
C ILE A 22 1.66 -1.53 -11.01
N ALA A 23 0.81 -2.40 -10.46
CA ALA A 23 1.21 -3.74 -10.04
C ALA A 23 1.74 -4.59 -11.21
N ARG A 24 1.11 -4.51 -12.37
CA ARG A 24 1.57 -5.22 -13.58
C ARG A 24 2.92 -4.72 -14.08
N ALA A 25 3.18 -3.42 -14.00
CA ALA A 25 4.46 -2.85 -14.42
C ALA A 25 5.65 -3.32 -13.55
N GLU A 26 5.40 -3.73 -12.30
CA GLU A 26 6.41 -4.27 -11.38
C GLU A 26 6.67 -5.78 -11.59
N LEU A 27 5.85 -6.45 -12.37
CA LEU A 27 5.94 -7.89 -12.61
C LEU A 27 6.66 -8.17 -13.95
N PRO A 28 7.33 -9.33 -14.08
CA PRO A 28 7.77 -9.80 -15.39
C PRO A 28 6.60 -9.85 -16.39
N ALA A 29 6.89 -9.60 -17.66
CA ALA A 29 5.87 -9.58 -18.71
C ALA A 29 5.09 -10.91 -18.82
N GLU A 30 5.75 -12.02 -18.48
CA GLU A 30 5.17 -13.36 -18.51
C GLU A 30 5.10 -14.01 -17.13
N GLY A 31 4.21 -14.97 -16.98
CA GLY A 31 4.11 -15.82 -15.78
C GLY A 31 3.21 -15.27 -14.69
N PHE A 32 2.68 -14.04 -14.80
CA PHE A 32 1.81 -13.44 -13.80
C PHE A 32 0.58 -12.78 -14.42
N ARG A 33 -0.54 -12.88 -13.72
CA ARG A 33 -1.76 -12.13 -14.00
C ARG A 33 -2.21 -11.41 -12.72
N VAL A 34 -2.56 -10.13 -12.81
CA VAL A 34 -3.15 -9.36 -11.71
C VAL A 34 -4.60 -9.06 -12.05
N THR A 35 -5.49 -9.50 -11.18
CA THR A 35 -6.92 -9.20 -11.25
C THR A 35 -7.28 -8.26 -10.10
N GLY A 36 -7.77 -7.08 -10.44
CA GLY A 36 -8.27 -6.11 -9.46
C GLY A 36 -9.75 -6.33 -9.18
N VAL A 37 -10.11 -6.28 -7.91
CA VAL A 37 -11.51 -6.28 -7.48
C VAL A 37 -11.79 -5.02 -6.68
N THR A 38 -12.80 -4.28 -7.10
CA THR A 38 -13.28 -3.06 -6.44
C THR A 38 -14.38 -3.42 -5.44
N ALA A 39 -14.33 -2.86 -4.23
CA ALA A 39 -15.39 -3.06 -3.26
C ALA A 39 -16.74 -2.56 -3.82
N SER A 40 -17.79 -3.35 -3.63
CA SER A 40 -19.14 -2.99 -4.10
C SER A 40 -19.86 -2.01 -3.18
N ARG A 41 -19.29 -1.73 -2.00
CA ARG A 41 -19.84 -0.83 -0.98
C ARG A 41 -18.73 0.04 -0.39
N GLY A 42 -19.13 1.15 0.22
CA GLY A 42 -18.22 2.08 0.87
C GLY A 42 -17.92 3.32 0.04
N PRO A 43 -17.07 4.22 0.56
CA PRO A 43 -16.71 5.46 -0.09
C PRO A 43 -15.79 5.23 -1.28
N SER A 44 -15.74 6.19 -2.19
CA SER A 44 -14.75 6.20 -3.28
C SER A 44 -13.31 6.48 -2.82
N MET A 45 -13.15 7.02 -1.61
CA MET A 45 -11.89 7.27 -0.94
C MET A 45 -12.07 7.06 0.57
N ILE A 46 -11.23 6.26 1.19
CA ILE A 46 -11.21 6.02 2.64
C ILE A 46 -10.37 7.13 3.27
N VAL A 47 -10.99 7.94 4.13
CA VAL A 47 -10.33 9.13 4.71
C VAL A 47 -10.34 9.16 6.24
N ASN A 48 -11.04 8.25 6.93
CA ASN A 48 -11.12 8.18 8.38
C ASN A 48 -11.13 6.73 8.90
N GLU A 49 -10.97 6.57 10.22
CA GLU A 49 -10.89 5.25 10.87
C GLU A 49 -12.19 4.43 10.76
N ALA A 50 -13.36 5.06 10.82
CA ALA A 50 -14.63 4.36 10.67
C ALA A 50 -14.76 3.74 9.26
N GLU A 51 -14.41 4.50 8.23
CA GLU A 51 -14.37 4.03 6.85
C GLU A 51 -13.30 2.93 6.66
N LEU A 52 -12.13 3.08 7.31
CA LEU A 52 -11.08 2.06 7.28
C LEU A 52 -11.53 0.75 7.94
N GLY A 53 -12.24 0.85 9.06
CA GLY A 53 -12.84 -0.30 9.74
C GLY A 53 -13.88 -1.02 8.87
N ALA A 54 -14.79 -0.26 8.24
CA ALA A 54 -15.77 -0.79 7.30
C ALA A 54 -15.10 -1.44 6.08
N ALA A 55 -14.04 -0.82 5.55
CA ALA A 55 -13.24 -1.36 4.46
C ALA A 55 -12.65 -2.74 4.78
N GLY A 56 -12.29 -3.00 6.05
CA GLY A 56 -11.82 -4.31 6.48
C GLY A 56 -12.87 -5.43 6.35
N LEU A 57 -14.15 -5.11 6.52
CA LEU A 57 -15.25 -6.04 6.30
C LEU A 57 -15.48 -6.31 4.80
N GLU A 58 -15.35 -5.28 3.97
CA GLU A 58 -15.44 -5.43 2.52
C GLU A 58 -14.29 -6.27 1.94
N VAL A 59 -13.07 -6.10 2.46
CA VAL A 59 -11.91 -6.95 2.10
C VAL A 59 -12.20 -8.42 2.43
N GLU A 60 -12.69 -8.71 3.65
CA GLU A 60 -13.04 -10.07 4.06
C GLU A 60 -14.13 -10.67 3.17
N ARG A 61 -15.14 -9.89 2.83
CA ARG A 61 -16.22 -10.30 1.93
C ARG A 61 -15.69 -10.59 0.53
N THR A 62 -14.95 -9.67 -0.05
CA THR A 62 -14.35 -9.81 -1.38
C THR A 62 -13.48 -11.06 -1.46
N TRP A 63 -12.67 -11.32 -0.43
CA TRP A 63 -11.87 -12.53 -0.34
C TRP A 63 -12.72 -13.80 -0.33
N ARG A 64 -13.74 -13.85 0.52
CA ARG A 64 -14.62 -15.02 0.64
C ARG A 64 -15.40 -15.31 -0.63
N ASP A 65 -15.91 -14.26 -1.28
CA ASP A 65 -16.75 -14.38 -2.47
C ASP A 65 -15.89 -14.56 -3.75
N GLY A 66 -14.61 -14.22 -3.73
CA GLY A 66 -13.68 -14.24 -4.86
C GLY A 66 -13.13 -15.62 -5.25
N GLY A 67 -13.51 -16.70 -4.54
CA GLY A 67 -13.03 -18.05 -4.83
C GLY A 67 -11.61 -18.33 -4.33
N THR A 68 -11.09 -19.54 -4.65
CA THR A 68 -9.84 -20.08 -4.09
C THR A 68 -8.69 -20.24 -5.09
N ALA A 69 -8.84 -19.75 -6.31
CA ALA A 69 -7.89 -19.98 -7.41
C ALA A 69 -6.76 -18.94 -7.51
N TRP A 70 -6.38 -18.33 -6.37
CA TRP A 70 -5.33 -17.32 -6.34
C TRP A 70 -4.01 -17.91 -5.85
N ASP A 71 -2.89 -17.40 -6.36
CA ASP A 71 -1.54 -17.72 -5.89
C ASP A 71 -1.04 -16.69 -4.87
N GLY A 72 -1.69 -15.53 -4.77
CA GLY A 72 -1.38 -14.49 -3.80
C GLY A 72 -2.39 -13.36 -3.79
N VAL A 73 -2.40 -12.60 -2.68
CA VAL A 73 -3.36 -11.51 -2.45
C VAL A 73 -2.65 -10.24 -2.03
N ILE A 74 -3.07 -9.10 -2.60
CA ILE A 74 -2.66 -7.76 -2.21
C ILE A 74 -3.87 -7.00 -1.67
N ILE A 75 -3.79 -6.51 -0.43
CA ILE A 75 -4.77 -5.58 0.15
C ILE A 75 -4.30 -4.16 -0.17
N SER A 76 -5.03 -3.46 -1.05
CA SER A 76 -4.55 -2.21 -1.66
C SER A 76 -5.16 -0.94 -1.06
N ALA A 77 -5.27 -0.88 0.27
CA ALA A 77 -5.50 0.36 1.01
C ALA A 77 -4.44 0.54 2.10
N PHE A 78 -3.99 1.78 2.32
CA PHE A 78 -2.97 2.08 3.30
C PHE A 78 -3.57 2.00 4.72
N GLY A 79 -2.90 1.24 5.60
CA GLY A 79 -3.46 0.75 6.87
C GLY A 79 -3.86 -0.73 6.83
N ASP A 80 -3.87 -1.36 5.65
CA ASP A 80 -4.10 -2.79 5.43
C ASP A 80 -5.38 -3.32 6.08
N PRO A 81 -6.56 -2.72 5.82
CA PRO A 81 -7.80 -3.10 6.48
C PRO A 81 -8.16 -4.56 6.17
N GLY A 82 -8.52 -5.32 7.20
CA GLY A 82 -8.97 -6.70 7.06
C GLY A 82 -7.89 -7.75 6.78
N ILE A 83 -6.61 -7.36 6.67
CA ILE A 83 -5.52 -8.28 6.32
C ILE A 83 -5.46 -9.52 7.22
N GLU A 84 -5.60 -9.34 8.54
CA GLU A 84 -5.55 -10.45 9.49
C GLU A 84 -6.75 -11.40 9.35
N ARG A 85 -7.90 -10.92 8.91
CA ARG A 85 -9.09 -11.74 8.62
C ARG A 85 -8.86 -12.61 7.39
N VAL A 86 -8.28 -12.05 6.33
CA VAL A 86 -7.91 -12.79 5.11
C VAL A 86 -6.84 -13.82 5.41
N ARG A 87 -5.78 -13.45 6.15
CA ARG A 87 -4.68 -14.36 6.53
C ARG A 87 -5.14 -15.60 7.28
N ARG A 88 -6.14 -15.48 8.17
CA ARG A 88 -6.66 -16.61 8.93
C ARG A 88 -7.31 -17.70 8.06
N THR A 89 -7.79 -17.36 6.90
CA THR A 89 -8.51 -18.27 5.99
C THR A 89 -7.77 -18.54 4.68
N SER A 90 -6.69 -17.79 4.42
CA SER A 90 -5.90 -17.94 3.20
C SER A 90 -4.84 -19.03 3.35
N ARG A 91 -4.66 -19.80 2.27
CA ARG A 91 -3.54 -20.74 2.10
C ARG A 91 -2.42 -20.19 1.22
N VAL A 92 -2.61 -18.97 0.70
CA VAL A 92 -1.63 -18.28 -0.13
C VAL A 92 -1.13 -17.02 0.56
N PRO A 93 0.04 -16.49 0.17
CA PRO A 93 0.56 -15.26 0.75
C PRO A 93 -0.42 -14.09 0.60
N VAL A 94 -0.59 -13.33 1.69
CA VAL A 94 -1.41 -12.12 1.76
C VAL A 94 -0.54 -10.96 2.21
N VAL A 95 -0.44 -9.93 1.39
CA VAL A 95 0.39 -8.75 1.62
C VAL A 95 -0.46 -7.49 1.60
N GLY A 96 -0.28 -6.62 2.58
CA GLY A 96 -0.83 -5.27 2.59
C GLY A 96 0.15 -4.26 2.02
N ILE A 97 -0.37 -3.22 1.40
CA ILE A 97 0.50 -2.19 0.80
C ILE A 97 1.18 -1.32 1.87
N CYS A 98 0.56 -1.13 3.04
CA CYS A 98 1.12 -0.36 4.15
C CYS A 98 2.29 -1.13 4.79
N GLU A 99 2.07 -2.36 5.25
CA GLU A 99 3.13 -3.16 5.85
C GLU A 99 4.30 -3.40 4.89
N ALA A 100 4.03 -3.68 3.63
CA ALA A 100 5.07 -3.94 2.64
C ALA A 100 5.97 -2.73 2.44
N SER A 101 5.39 -1.53 2.32
CA SER A 101 6.15 -0.30 2.16
C SER A 101 6.92 0.08 3.43
N MET A 102 6.37 -0.12 4.62
CA MET A 102 7.10 0.14 5.88
C MET A 102 8.31 -0.79 6.04
N LEU A 103 8.14 -2.07 5.76
CA LEU A 103 9.24 -3.04 5.81
C LEU A 103 10.33 -2.77 4.77
N GLU A 104 9.95 -2.31 3.56
CA GLU A 104 10.91 -1.90 2.54
C GLU A 104 11.60 -0.59 2.91
N ALA A 105 10.87 0.39 3.45
CA ALA A 105 11.44 1.65 3.89
C ALA A 105 12.46 1.47 5.01
N ALA A 106 12.16 0.62 5.99
CA ALA A 106 13.04 0.30 7.12
C ALA A 106 14.21 -0.65 6.78
N PHE A 107 14.31 -1.11 5.53
CA PHE A 107 15.37 -2.05 5.14
C PHE A 107 16.78 -1.50 5.45
N ASN A 108 17.65 -2.34 6.00
CA ASN A 108 18.99 -1.98 6.52
C ASN A 108 18.97 -0.95 7.67
N GLY A 109 17.90 -0.91 8.47
CA GLY A 109 17.81 -0.05 9.64
C GLY A 109 17.55 1.43 9.32
N ARG A 110 17.11 1.77 8.11
CA ARG A 110 16.80 3.15 7.72
C ARG A 110 15.68 3.73 8.58
N ARG A 111 15.82 5.01 8.91
CA ARG A 111 14.72 5.81 9.44
C ARG A 111 13.77 6.18 8.30
N PHE A 112 12.47 6.08 8.54
CA PHE A 112 11.50 6.37 7.47
C PHE A 112 10.30 7.17 7.98
N GLY A 113 9.80 8.04 7.11
CA GLY A 113 8.55 8.78 7.31
C GLY A 113 7.49 8.39 6.30
N VAL A 114 6.26 8.86 6.55
CA VAL A 114 5.13 8.71 5.65
C VAL A 114 4.60 10.07 5.25
N ALA A 115 4.51 10.37 3.96
CA ALA A 115 3.82 11.53 3.41
C ALA A 115 2.44 11.10 2.88
N THR A 116 1.36 11.72 3.37
CA THR A 116 -0.02 11.36 2.99
C THR A 116 -0.96 12.57 3.04
N VAL A 117 -2.19 12.38 2.56
CA VAL A 117 -3.23 13.42 2.47
C VAL A 117 -4.33 13.26 3.53
N THR A 118 -4.34 12.18 4.34
CA THR A 118 -5.47 11.80 5.19
C THR A 118 -5.15 11.95 6.68
N PRO A 119 -5.49 13.09 7.32
CA PRO A 119 -5.16 13.34 8.72
C PRO A 119 -5.81 12.33 9.68
N ASP A 120 -7.04 11.92 9.43
CA ASP A 120 -7.79 11.03 10.33
C ASP A 120 -7.33 9.56 10.22
N LEU A 121 -6.33 9.25 9.40
CA LEU A 121 -5.71 7.93 9.32
C LEU A 121 -4.31 7.86 9.96
N VAL A 122 -3.81 8.93 10.52
CA VAL A 122 -2.47 8.97 11.16
C VAL A 122 -2.36 7.91 12.25
N ALA A 123 -3.33 7.83 13.17
CA ALA A 123 -3.31 6.85 14.23
C ALA A 123 -3.31 5.39 13.74
N ALA A 124 -4.02 5.11 12.65
CA ALA A 124 -4.00 3.78 12.02
C ALA A 124 -2.65 3.45 11.39
N ILE A 125 -1.97 4.45 10.80
CA ILE A 125 -0.62 4.32 10.23
C ILE A 125 0.41 4.08 11.33
N ASP A 126 0.37 4.88 12.41
CA ASP A 126 1.24 4.74 13.59
C ASP A 126 1.07 3.35 14.22
N GLY A 127 -0.19 2.92 14.39
CA GLY A 127 -0.52 1.59 14.90
C GLY A 127 -0.01 0.45 14.01
N ARG A 128 0.16 0.67 12.71
CA ARG A 128 0.75 -0.33 11.82
C ARG A 128 2.26 -0.41 12.02
N ALA A 129 2.96 0.71 12.15
CA ALA A 129 4.40 0.74 12.46
C ALA A 129 4.70 0.02 13.78
N LEU A 130 3.89 0.29 14.83
CA LEU A 130 3.97 -0.38 16.12
C LEU A 130 3.77 -1.90 16.00
N LYS A 131 2.74 -2.35 15.30
CA LYS A 131 2.47 -3.78 15.09
C LYS A 131 3.58 -4.52 14.34
N LEU A 132 4.36 -3.80 13.54
CA LEU A 132 5.48 -4.34 12.79
C LEU A 132 6.80 -4.30 13.58
N GLY A 133 6.82 -3.70 14.79
CA GLY A 133 8.04 -3.51 15.59
C GLY A 133 9.01 -2.52 14.97
N LEU A 134 8.51 -1.50 14.27
CA LEU A 134 9.31 -0.52 13.52
C LEU A 134 9.42 0.85 14.18
N GLU A 135 8.97 1.01 15.42
CA GLU A 135 8.90 2.29 16.14
C GLU A 135 10.25 3.00 16.20
N ALA A 136 11.34 2.25 16.38
CA ALA A 136 12.69 2.80 16.45
C ALA A 136 13.17 3.42 15.12
N HIS A 137 12.54 3.04 14.01
CA HIS A 137 12.88 3.51 12.67
C HIS A 137 11.85 4.47 12.09
N TYR A 138 10.65 4.49 12.64
CA TYR A 138 9.53 5.30 12.15
C TYR A 138 9.62 6.74 12.69
N THR A 139 9.66 7.73 11.80
CA THR A 139 9.76 9.15 12.16
C THR A 139 8.40 9.87 12.21
N GLY A 140 7.32 9.19 11.83
CA GLY A 140 5.98 9.75 11.86
C GLY A 140 5.39 10.03 10.49
N VAL A 141 4.26 10.76 10.51
CA VAL A 141 3.50 11.15 9.31
C VAL A 141 3.64 12.66 9.09
N ARG A 142 3.91 13.07 7.85
CA ARG A 142 3.73 14.43 7.37
C ARG A 142 2.53 14.50 6.43
N LEU A 143 1.65 15.44 6.70
CA LEU A 143 0.41 15.65 5.96
C LEU A 143 0.59 16.72 4.89
N THR A 144 -0.09 16.55 3.76
CA THR A 144 -0.24 17.64 2.81
C THR A 144 -1.15 18.72 3.39
N GLU A 145 -0.94 19.95 2.97
CA GLU A 145 -1.95 20.99 3.14
C GLU A 145 -3.11 20.77 2.16
N GLY A 146 -4.32 21.16 2.57
CA GLY A 146 -5.51 21.11 1.73
C GLY A 146 -6.42 19.90 1.99
N ASP A 147 -7.60 19.95 1.38
CA ASP A 147 -8.59 18.88 1.48
C ASP A 147 -8.19 17.66 0.62
N PRO A 148 -8.22 16.43 1.16
CA PRO A 148 -7.81 15.23 0.44
C PRO A 148 -8.57 14.97 -0.87
N ARG A 149 -9.87 15.28 -0.91
CA ARG A 149 -10.70 15.06 -2.10
C ARG A 149 -10.47 16.11 -3.17
N ALA A 150 -10.23 17.36 -2.75
CA ALA A 150 -9.86 18.45 -3.67
C ALA A 150 -8.49 18.16 -4.32
N LEU A 151 -7.49 17.73 -3.53
CA LEU A 151 -6.18 17.32 -4.04
C LEU A 151 -6.29 16.13 -4.99
N ALA A 152 -7.14 15.14 -4.69
CA ALA A 152 -7.34 13.98 -5.58
C ALA A 152 -7.93 14.36 -6.95
N ALA A 153 -8.61 15.50 -7.06
CA ALA A 153 -9.16 16.02 -8.31
C ALA A 153 -8.14 16.79 -9.17
N ASP A 154 -7.01 17.21 -8.59
CA ASP A 154 -5.93 17.94 -9.29
C ASP A 154 -4.59 17.20 -9.10
N PRO A 155 -4.18 16.35 -10.06
CA PRO A 155 -2.95 15.57 -9.95
C PRO A 155 -1.68 16.42 -9.80
N LYS A 156 -1.63 17.63 -10.39
CA LYS A 156 -0.46 18.51 -10.27
C LYS A 156 -0.37 19.13 -8.88
N ALA A 157 -1.47 19.63 -8.36
CA ALA A 157 -1.55 20.14 -6.99
C ALA A 157 -1.22 19.02 -5.97
N LEU A 158 -1.71 17.82 -6.19
CA LEU A 158 -1.40 16.65 -5.37
C LEU A 158 0.09 16.33 -5.36
N ASP A 159 0.74 16.27 -6.54
CA ASP A 159 2.18 15.99 -6.65
C ASP A 159 3.01 17.05 -5.91
N GLU A 160 2.69 18.33 -6.03
CA GLU A 160 3.43 19.40 -5.34
C GLU A 160 3.18 19.40 -3.82
N ALA A 161 1.94 19.16 -3.37
CA ALA A 161 1.62 19.06 -1.95
C ALA A 161 2.34 17.86 -1.30
N LEU A 162 2.33 16.70 -1.96
CA LEU A 162 3.08 15.54 -1.49
C LEU A 162 4.60 15.78 -1.51
N ALA A 163 5.12 16.48 -2.52
CA ALA A 163 6.54 16.84 -2.57
C ALA A 163 6.95 17.74 -1.39
N ALA A 164 6.07 18.64 -0.94
CA ALA A 164 6.31 19.45 0.25
C ALA A 164 6.35 18.60 1.52
N ALA A 165 5.37 17.69 1.71
CA ALA A 165 5.34 16.77 2.84
C ALA A 165 6.56 15.82 2.87
N VAL A 166 7.02 15.36 1.71
CA VAL A 166 8.25 14.54 1.60
C VAL A 166 9.47 15.34 2.06
N ARG A 167 9.60 16.62 1.66
CA ARG A 167 10.71 17.47 2.15
C ARG A 167 10.68 17.59 3.67
N GLN A 168 9.53 17.78 4.28
CA GLN A 168 9.41 17.85 5.74
C GLN A 168 9.87 16.54 6.40
N CYS A 169 9.48 15.35 5.87
CA CYS A 169 9.99 14.08 6.37
C CYS A 169 11.53 14.02 6.32
N ILE A 170 12.14 14.53 5.25
CA ILE A 170 13.60 14.46 5.06
C ILE A 170 14.30 15.50 5.92
N ASP A 171 13.94 16.77 5.78
CA ASP A 171 14.70 17.93 6.28
C ASP A 171 14.44 18.16 7.78
N GLU A 172 13.22 17.91 8.25
CA GLU A 172 12.83 18.16 9.64
C GLU A 172 12.89 16.90 10.50
N ASP A 173 12.46 15.74 9.97
CA ASP A 173 12.36 14.49 10.74
C ASP A 173 13.59 13.58 10.54
N GLY A 174 14.46 13.91 9.58
CA GLY A 174 15.65 13.13 9.26
C GLY A 174 15.32 11.74 8.71
N ALA A 175 14.26 11.63 7.91
CA ALA A 175 13.93 10.38 7.24
C ALA A 175 14.94 10.06 6.13
N GLU A 176 15.41 8.83 6.11
CA GLU A 176 16.34 8.28 5.11
C GLU A 176 15.58 7.53 3.99
N ALA A 177 14.26 7.32 4.17
CA ALA A 177 13.31 6.86 3.16
C ALA A 177 11.94 7.48 3.44
N VAL A 178 11.14 7.75 2.42
CA VAL A 178 9.78 8.28 2.61
C VAL A 178 8.78 7.45 1.81
N ILE A 179 7.68 7.07 2.47
CA ILE A 179 6.57 6.36 1.85
C ILE A 179 5.51 7.37 1.40
N ILE A 180 5.03 7.27 0.17
CA ILE A 180 3.82 7.98 -0.25
C ILE A 180 2.62 7.13 0.15
N GLY A 181 2.03 7.47 1.31
CA GLY A 181 1.06 6.63 2.01
C GLY A 181 -0.37 6.74 1.47
N GLY A 182 -0.73 5.88 0.53
CA GLY A 182 -2.09 5.77 0.02
C GLY A 182 -2.19 4.99 -1.28
N GLY A 183 -3.17 4.09 -1.39
CA GLY A 183 -3.45 3.38 -2.64
C GLY A 183 -3.79 4.33 -3.79
N PRO A 184 -4.69 5.31 -3.60
CA PRO A 184 -5.00 6.34 -4.61
C PRO A 184 -3.81 7.22 -5.00
N LEU A 185 -2.78 7.32 -4.16
CA LEU A 185 -1.59 8.13 -4.39
C LEU A 185 -0.50 7.41 -5.21
N GLY A 186 -0.78 6.20 -5.69
CA GLY A 186 0.19 5.37 -6.39
C GLY A 186 0.80 6.04 -7.63
N GLN A 187 0.03 6.85 -8.38
CA GLN A 187 0.56 7.58 -9.53
C GLN A 187 1.47 8.72 -9.09
N ALA A 188 1.11 9.47 -8.04
CA ALA A 188 1.94 10.54 -7.49
C ALA A 188 3.28 9.99 -6.97
N ALA A 189 3.28 8.82 -6.33
CA ALA A 189 4.51 8.16 -5.91
C ALA A 189 5.46 7.87 -7.08
N ILE A 190 4.93 7.48 -8.23
CA ILE A 190 5.72 7.26 -9.47
C ILE A 190 6.22 8.60 -10.03
N ASN A 191 5.36 9.61 -10.11
CA ASN A 191 5.70 10.93 -10.65
C ASN A 191 6.81 11.62 -9.85
N LEU A 192 6.83 11.40 -8.53
CA LEU A 192 7.82 11.98 -7.61
C LEU A 192 9.11 11.17 -7.51
N ALA A 193 9.13 9.94 -8.05
CA ALA A 193 10.31 9.09 -7.99
C ALA A 193 11.55 9.79 -8.56
N GLY A 194 12.66 9.75 -7.83
CA GLY A 194 13.92 10.37 -8.23
C GLY A 194 14.03 11.88 -7.99
N ARG A 195 12.96 12.58 -7.52
CA ARG A 195 13.01 14.03 -7.24
C ARG A 195 13.83 14.39 -5.99
N PHE A 196 14.13 13.44 -5.12
CA PHE A 196 14.73 13.67 -3.80
C PHE A 196 16.14 13.04 -3.67
N GLY A 197 16.89 13.02 -4.75
CA GLY A 197 18.29 12.61 -4.78
C GLY A 197 18.48 11.16 -4.33
N HIS A 198 19.22 10.97 -3.23
CA HIS A 198 19.54 9.64 -2.68
C HIS A 198 18.48 9.08 -1.71
N VAL A 199 17.46 9.87 -1.34
CA VAL A 199 16.39 9.42 -0.45
C VAL A 199 15.35 8.64 -1.27
N PRO A 200 15.20 7.33 -1.07
CA PRO A 200 14.23 6.55 -1.81
C PRO A 200 12.80 6.92 -1.43
N LEU A 201 11.97 7.18 -2.43
CA LEU A 201 10.53 7.22 -2.28
C LEU A 201 9.95 5.81 -2.47
N ILE A 202 9.25 5.33 -1.48
CA ILE A 202 8.64 4.01 -1.50
C ILE A 202 7.20 4.13 -1.98
N ALA A 203 6.93 3.54 -3.13
CA ALA A 203 5.59 3.41 -3.69
C ALA A 203 4.92 2.13 -3.15
N PRO A 204 3.75 2.21 -2.46
CA PRO A 204 3.18 1.07 -1.74
C PRO A 204 2.79 -0.12 -2.62
N ILE A 205 2.25 0.12 -3.82
CA ILE A 205 1.85 -0.99 -4.72
C ILE A 205 3.07 -1.78 -5.23
N PRO A 206 4.14 -1.16 -5.76
CA PRO A 206 5.38 -1.84 -6.10
C PRO A 206 5.99 -2.60 -4.94
N ALA A 207 6.05 -2.01 -3.74
CA ALA A 207 6.57 -2.66 -2.54
C ALA A 207 5.78 -3.93 -2.20
N ALA A 208 4.44 -3.89 -2.26
CA ALA A 208 3.60 -5.05 -2.02
C ALA A 208 3.82 -6.15 -3.07
N VAL A 209 3.99 -5.80 -4.34
CA VAL A 209 4.29 -6.77 -5.41
C VAL A 209 5.64 -7.45 -5.17
N ARG A 210 6.70 -6.68 -4.85
CA ARG A 210 8.03 -7.24 -4.54
C ARG A 210 7.97 -8.21 -3.36
N ARG A 211 7.30 -7.80 -2.27
CA ARG A 211 7.13 -8.63 -1.08
C ARG A 211 6.32 -9.90 -1.38
N LEU A 212 5.20 -9.80 -2.08
CA LEU A 212 4.38 -10.95 -2.45
C LEU A 212 5.18 -11.95 -3.29
N ARG A 213 5.93 -11.48 -4.28
CA ARG A 213 6.80 -12.34 -5.10
C ARG A 213 7.87 -13.07 -4.29
N ALA A 214 8.46 -12.40 -3.31
CA ALA A 214 9.44 -13.03 -2.42
C ALA A 214 8.80 -14.16 -1.61
N GLN A 215 7.62 -13.94 -1.03
CA GLN A 215 6.88 -14.95 -0.27
C GLN A 215 6.44 -16.15 -1.15
N MET A 216 5.97 -15.88 -2.38
CA MET A 216 5.60 -16.93 -3.33
C MET A 216 6.78 -17.83 -3.74
N ARG A 217 8.01 -17.29 -3.75
CA ARG A 217 9.22 -18.08 -4.03
C ARG A 217 9.59 -18.99 -2.86
N GLN A 218 9.46 -18.51 -1.64
CA GLN A 218 9.77 -19.27 -0.42
C GLN A 218 8.81 -20.46 -0.24
N GLY A 219 7.52 -20.29 -0.54
CA GLY A 219 6.52 -21.36 -0.46
C GLY A 219 6.75 -22.51 -1.45
N VAL A 220 7.39 -22.27 -2.58
CA VAL A 220 7.75 -23.31 -3.57
C VAL A 220 8.96 -24.14 -3.11
N GLY A 221 9.91 -23.54 -2.38
CA GLY A 221 11.07 -24.26 -1.85
C GLY A 221 10.73 -25.24 -0.73
N ALA A 222 9.70 -24.93 0.09
CA ALA A 222 9.29 -25.79 1.21
C ALA A 222 8.52 -27.07 0.77
N VAL A 223 8.00 -27.10 -0.45
CA VAL A 223 7.26 -28.28 -0.99
C VAL A 223 8.17 -29.25 -1.75
N SER A 224 9.41 -28.85 -2.07
CA SER A 224 10.36 -29.66 -2.84
C SER A 224 11.30 -30.52 -1.97
N GLU A 225 11.24 -30.40 -0.64
CA GLU A 225 12.09 -31.14 0.32
C GLU A 225 11.30 -32.11 1.22
N ALA A 226 10.05 -32.45 0.85
CA ALA A 226 9.19 -33.37 1.62
C ALA A 226 8.92 -34.68 0.86
#